data_3a3add0a3a1e7abfc1ad0da3c6d493fb
#
_entry.id   3a3add0a3a1e7abfc1ad0da3c6d493fb
#
_cell.length_a   1.000
_cell.length_b   1.000
_cell.length_c   1.000
_cell.angle_alpha   90.00
_cell.angle_beta   90.00
_cell.angle_gamma   90.00
#
_symmetry.space_group_name_H-M   'P 1'
#
loop_
_entity.id
_entity.type
_entity.pdbx_description
1 polymer ?
#
loop_
_entity_poly.entity_id
_entity_poly.type
_entity_poly.pdbx_seq_one_letter_code
_entity_poly.pdbx_strand_id
1 'polypeptide(L)'
;MQLFGDNTNIEGVDTVNACYGGTNAVFNSVNWVESSGWDGRDAIVVAGDIALYAKGNARPTGGAGAVAMLIGPNAPIVVDPGLRGTYMQHAYDFYKPDLTSEYPIVDGHFSIRCYTEAVDACYKAYNKREATLKSLANGHANGNANGNGVEESSTKSPLDRFDYMSFHAPTCKLVAKSYARLLYNDYLADPSSPAFAEVPAELRDMEYEKSLTDKLVEKTFMAVTKKRFNERVKPSIEVPTMCGNMYCASVYGGLVSLLSSVDSATLQGKRIGIFSYGSGLASSLFSVKVVGSTEVIQKSLNLKERLAARQTVAPEVYDAVRITHKIVVELLLTHMLQMCELRKKAHLQKSYTPNGNPETIAKNVYYLESVDDMFRRKYLIKA
;
A
#
# COMPACT_ATOMS: atom_id res chain seq x y z
N MET A 1 -1.38 -17.33 -16.80
CA MET A 1 -1.16 -18.71 -17.26
C MET A 1 0.17 -18.87 -18.01
N GLN A 2 0.55 -18.03 -18.98
CA GLN A 2 1.81 -18.19 -19.74
C GLN A 2 3.08 -18.29 -18.88
N LEU A 3 3.11 -17.68 -17.68
CA LEU A 3 4.22 -17.75 -16.74
C LEU A 3 4.40 -19.14 -16.08
N PHE A 4 3.39 -19.98 -16.13
CA PHE A 4 3.37 -21.29 -15.47
C PHE A 4 3.63 -22.45 -16.42
N GLY A 5 3.93 -22.17 -17.72
CA GLY A 5 4.17 -23.20 -18.74
C GLY A 5 3.01 -24.17 -18.85
N ASP A 6 3.30 -25.46 -18.77
CA ASP A 6 2.30 -26.53 -18.87
C ASP A 6 1.56 -26.84 -17.56
N ASN A 7 1.88 -26.13 -16.46
CA ASN A 7 1.16 -26.32 -15.21
C ASN A 7 -0.23 -25.70 -15.29
N THR A 8 -1.25 -26.54 -15.36
CA THR A 8 -2.67 -26.14 -15.39
C THR A 8 -3.39 -26.31 -14.03
N ASN A 9 -2.72 -26.89 -13.03
CA ASN A 9 -3.25 -27.04 -11.68
C ASN A 9 -3.07 -25.76 -10.87
N ILE A 10 -3.74 -24.70 -11.31
CA ILE A 10 -3.66 -23.36 -10.73
C ILE A 10 -5.07 -22.83 -10.52
N GLU A 11 -5.27 -22.21 -9.36
CA GLU A 11 -6.49 -21.46 -9.03
C GLU A 11 -6.16 -19.98 -8.97
N GLY A 12 -7.15 -19.13 -9.16
CA GLY A 12 -6.97 -17.69 -9.10
C GLY A 12 -8.25 -16.93 -8.82
N VAL A 13 -8.12 -15.79 -8.15
CA VAL A 13 -9.20 -14.87 -7.87
C VAL A 13 -8.71 -13.43 -8.01
N ASP A 14 -9.54 -12.58 -8.63
CA ASP A 14 -9.30 -11.15 -8.68
C ASP A 14 -9.93 -10.47 -7.47
N THR A 15 -9.16 -9.60 -6.81
CA THR A 15 -9.65 -8.77 -5.70
C THR A 15 -9.62 -7.30 -6.12
N VAL A 16 -10.77 -6.65 -6.04
CA VAL A 16 -10.95 -5.24 -6.38
C VAL A 16 -11.53 -4.49 -5.19
N ASN A 17 -10.74 -3.58 -4.61
CA ASN A 17 -11.19 -2.69 -3.53
C ASN A 17 -10.30 -1.44 -3.49
N ALA A 18 -10.30 -0.66 -4.57
CA ALA A 18 -9.42 0.48 -4.76
C ALA A 18 -7.98 0.16 -4.30
N CYS A 19 -7.30 1.11 -3.64
CA CYS A 19 -5.92 0.89 -3.17
C CYS A 19 -5.77 -0.21 -2.11
N TYR A 20 -6.88 -0.73 -1.55
CA TYR A 20 -6.90 -1.78 -0.54
C TYR A 20 -6.96 -3.20 -1.15
N GLY A 21 -7.20 -3.34 -2.46
CA GLY A 21 -7.36 -4.64 -3.14
C GLY A 21 -6.20 -5.60 -2.91
N GLY A 22 -4.95 -5.11 -2.96
CA GLY A 22 -3.76 -5.92 -2.68
C GLY A 22 -3.75 -6.49 -1.25
N THR A 23 -4.24 -5.74 -0.26
CA THR A 23 -4.33 -6.21 1.13
C THR A 23 -5.42 -7.26 1.31
N ASN A 24 -6.56 -7.12 0.61
CA ASN A 24 -7.56 -8.19 0.56
C ASN A 24 -6.96 -9.50 0.01
N ALA A 25 -6.18 -9.42 -1.08
CA ALA A 25 -5.52 -10.58 -1.66
C ALA A 25 -4.55 -11.24 -0.69
N VAL A 26 -3.73 -10.45 0.03
CA VAL A 26 -2.82 -10.98 1.07
C VAL A 26 -3.58 -11.68 2.18
N PHE A 27 -4.63 -11.05 2.72
CA PHE A 27 -5.40 -11.66 3.80
C PHE A 27 -6.14 -12.93 3.36
N ASN A 28 -6.70 -12.95 2.14
CA ASN A 28 -7.33 -14.13 1.59
C ASN A 28 -6.32 -15.27 1.43
N SER A 29 -5.13 -14.99 0.91
CA SER A 29 -4.07 -15.98 0.73
C SER A 29 -3.53 -16.51 2.04
N VAL A 30 -3.28 -15.65 3.05
CA VAL A 30 -2.87 -16.07 4.40
C VAL A 30 -3.96 -16.95 5.04
N ASN A 31 -5.22 -16.49 5.02
CA ASN A 31 -6.34 -17.25 5.58
C ASN A 31 -6.52 -18.61 4.88
N TRP A 32 -6.29 -18.69 3.56
CA TRP A 32 -6.37 -19.95 2.84
C TRP A 32 -5.24 -20.90 3.26
N VAL A 33 -4.00 -20.44 3.31
CA VAL A 33 -2.84 -21.25 3.75
C VAL A 33 -3.04 -21.76 5.20
N GLU A 34 -3.69 -20.97 6.06
CA GLU A 34 -3.97 -21.35 7.46
C GLU A 34 -5.28 -22.13 7.63
N SER A 35 -6.05 -22.37 6.56
CA SER A 35 -7.35 -23.05 6.63
C SER A 35 -7.22 -24.56 6.49
N SER A 36 -8.29 -25.25 6.86
CA SER A 36 -8.45 -26.71 6.60
C SER A 36 -8.58 -27.05 5.11
N GLY A 37 -8.80 -26.07 4.24
CA GLY A 37 -8.88 -26.23 2.79
C GLY A 37 -7.52 -26.12 2.08
N TRP A 38 -6.45 -25.86 2.82
CA TRP A 38 -5.12 -25.77 2.22
C TRP A 38 -4.60 -27.13 1.75
N ASP A 39 -4.11 -27.19 0.54
CA ASP A 39 -3.66 -28.43 -0.14
C ASP A 39 -2.15 -28.54 -0.27
N GLY A 40 -1.37 -27.68 0.39
CA GLY A 40 0.10 -27.69 0.37
C GLY A 40 0.72 -26.77 -0.68
N ARG A 41 -0.08 -26.13 -1.57
CA ARG A 41 0.45 -25.17 -2.55
C ARG A 41 0.69 -23.80 -1.91
N ASP A 42 1.68 -23.07 -2.42
CA ASP A 42 1.86 -21.65 -2.09
C ASP A 42 0.88 -20.79 -2.88
N ALA A 43 0.55 -19.61 -2.34
CA ALA A 43 -0.22 -18.58 -3.04
C ALA A 43 0.70 -17.46 -3.53
N ILE A 44 0.46 -16.95 -4.74
CA ILE A 44 1.13 -15.76 -5.26
C ILE A 44 0.13 -14.62 -5.28
N VAL A 45 0.39 -13.58 -4.49
CA VAL A 45 -0.36 -12.33 -4.55
C VAL A 45 0.34 -11.36 -5.47
N VAL A 46 -0.36 -10.86 -6.47
CA VAL A 46 0.12 -9.80 -7.37
C VAL A 46 -0.73 -8.56 -7.16
N ALA A 47 -0.14 -7.52 -6.58
CA ALA A 47 -0.74 -6.21 -6.46
C ALA A 47 -0.12 -5.28 -7.51
N GLY A 48 -0.90 -4.78 -8.44
CA GLY A 48 -0.40 -3.93 -9.53
C GLY A 48 -1.43 -2.91 -9.97
N ASP A 49 -0.99 -1.66 -10.17
CA ASP A 49 -1.87 -0.56 -10.55
C ASP A 49 -1.12 0.55 -11.28
N ILE A 50 -1.89 1.38 -11.98
CA ILE A 50 -1.45 2.60 -12.64
C ILE A 50 -2.35 3.76 -12.19
N ALA A 51 -1.77 4.73 -11.50
CA ALA A 51 -2.47 5.92 -11.00
C ALA A 51 -2.35 7.06 -12.01
N LEU A 52 -3.39 7.30 -12.78
CA LEU A 52 -3.48 8.38 -13.74
C LEU A 52 -4.40 9.49 -13.23
N TYR A 53 -3.95 10.74 -13.35
CA TYR A 53 -4.74 11.92 -12.97
C TYR A 53 -4.85 12.90 -14.12
N ALA A 54 -5.99 13.58 -14.22
CA ALA A 54 -6.19 14.71 -15.11
C ALA A 54 -5.19 15.85 -14.80
N LYS A 55 -5.03 16.80 -15.73
CA LYS A 55 -4.20 18.00 -15.48
C LYS A 55 -4.69 18.71 -14.22
N GLY A 56 -3.80 18.99 -13.28
CA GLY A 56 -4.11 19.60 -12.00
C GLY A 56 -3.13 19.20 -10.91
N ASN A 57 -3.42 19.60 -9.68
CA ASN A 57 -2.52 19.45 -8.53
C ASN A 57 -2.23 17.98 -8.15
N ALA A 58 -3.12 17.05 -8.50
CA ALA A 58 -2.92 15.62 -8.20
C ALA A 58 -2.01 14.92 -9.23
N ARG A 59 -1.83 15.46 -10.44
CA ARG A 59 -1.07 14.80 -11.51
C ARG A 59 0.37 14.43 -11.10
N PRO A 60 1.16 15.28 -10.42
CA PRO A 60 2.52 14.93 -10.02
C PRO A 60 2.60 13.76 -9.03
N THR A 61 1.49 13.36 -8.42
CA THR A 61 1.42 12.22 -7.49
C THR A 61 1.08 10.92 -8.17
N GLY A 62 0.75 10.96 -9.46
CA GLY A 62 0.50 9.78 -10.28
C GLY A 62 1.71 8.85 -10.31
N GLY A 63 1.46 7.58 -10.56
CA GLY A 63 2.50 6.57 -10.56
C GLY A 63 2.05 5.24 -11.12
N ALA A 64 2.95 4.29 -11.13
CA ALA A 64 2.68 2.90 -11.51
C ALA A 64 3.63 1.96 -10.80
N GLY A 65 3.15 0.78 -10.48
CA GLY A 65 3.98 -0.27 -9.91
C GLY A 65 3.23 -1.55 -9.68
N ALA A 66 4.00 -2.62 -9.54
CA ALA A 66 3.48 -3.93 -9.17
C ALA A 66 4.43 -4.60 -8.17
N VAL A 67 3.84 -5.32 -7.22
CA VAL A 67 4.57 -6.15 -6.26
C VAL A 67 3.96 -7.54 -6.27
N ALA A 68 4.80 -8.55 -6.46
CA ALA A 68 4.44 -9.96 -6.30
C ALA A 68 4.97 -10.48 -4.96
N MET A 69 4.14 -11.22 -4.24
CA MET A 69 4.46 -11.78 -2.93
C MET A 69 4.10 -13.26 -2.92
N LEU A 70 5.05 -14.10 -2.52
CA LEU A 70 4.82 -15.52 -2.27
C LEU A 70 4.33 -15.68 -0.83
N ILE A 71 3.18 -16.32 -0.66
CA ILE A 71 2.55 -16.58 0.64
C ILE A 71 2.54 -18.10 0.84
N GLY A 72 3.15 -18.55 1.91
CA GLY A 72 3.26 -19.97 2.23
C GLY A 72 3.80 -20.19 3.64
N PRO A 73 3.96 -21.45 4.07
CA PRO A 73 4.54 -21.78 5.37
C PRO A 73 6.03 -21.45 5.43
N ASN A 74 6.55 -21.33 6.65
CA ASN A 74 7.98 -21.10 6.93
C ASN A 74 8.56 -19.84 6.29
N ALA A 75 7.73 -18.83 6.05
CA ALA A 75 8.16 -17.54 5.50
C ALA A 75 9.04 -16.76 6.48
N PRO A 76 10.05 -16.00 5.99
CA PRO A 76 10.89 -15.17 6.85
C PRO A 76 10.16 -13.96 7.44
N ILE A 77 8.99 -13.62 6.91
CA ILE A 77 8.13 -12.54 7.38
C ILE A 77 6.75 -13.13 7.66
N VAL A 78 6.29 -13.03 8.89
CA VAL A 78 5.05 -13.65 9.37
C VAL A 78 4.06 -12.60 9.82
N VAL A 79 2.80 -12.74 9.44
CA VAL A 79 1.72 -11.87 9.95
C VAL A 79 1.48 -12.17 11.43
N ASP A 80 1.42 -11.14 12.27
CA ASP A 80 1.10 -11.30 13.69
C ASP A 80 -0.36 -11.80 13.83
N PRO A 81 -0.60 -13.00 14.37
CA PRO A 81 -1.94 -13.58 14.43
C PRO A 81 -2.90 -12.72 15.26
N GLY A 82 -4.08 -12.45 14.73
CA GLY A 82 -5.13 -11.72 15.43
C GLY A 82 -4.88 -10.22 15.62
N LEU A 83 -3.69 -9.69 15.34
CA LEU A 83 -3.34 -8.28 15.47
C LEU A 83 -3.71 -7.50 14.20
N ARG A 84 -4.99 -7.14 14.10
CA ARG A 84 -5.54 -6.34 13.00
C ARG A 84 -6.61 -5.37 13.53
N GLY A 85 -6.44 -4.09 13.27
CA GLY A 85 -7.47 -3.07 13.40
C GLY A 85 -8.02 -2.72 12.02
N THR A 86 -9.34 -2.76 11.84
CA THR A 86 -10.00 -2.48 10.56
C THR A 86 -11.00 -1.34 10.70
N TYR A 87 -11.18 -0.59 9.61
CA TYR A 87 -12.20 0.44 9.51
C TYR A 87 -12.71 0.53 8.07
N MET A 88 -14.02 0.47 7.91
CA MET A 88 -14.72 0.67 6.64
C MET A 88 -15.85 1.66 6.82
N GLN A 89 -16.02 2.55 5.85
CA GLN A 89 -17.10 3.53 5.84
C GLN A 89 -17.48 3.85 4.39
N HIS A 90 -18.75 4.11 4.15
CA HIS A 90 -19.20 4.62 2.86
C HIS A 90 -18.76 6.07 2.68
N ALA A 91 -17.91 6.32 1.65
CA ALA A 91 -17.39 7.65 1.34
C ALA A 91 -17.16 7.82 -0.17
N TYR A 92 -17.53 8.98 -0.69
CA TYR A 92 -17.23 9.40 -2.07
C TYR A 92 -16.02 10.36 -2.08
N ASP A 93 -14.93 9.92 -1.49
CA ASP A 93 -13.69 10.71 -1.37
C ASP A 93 -12.85 10.65 -2.65
N PHE A 94 -12.84 9.48 -3.32
CA PHE A 94 -12.08 9.21 -4.53
C PHE A 94 -12.74 8.02 -5.25
N TYR A 95 -13.25 8.22 -6.46
CA TYR A 95 -14.01 7.20 -7.17
C TYR A 95 -13.98 7.37 -8.69
N LYS A 96 -14.28 6.31 -9.43
CA LYS A 96 -14.40 6.28 -10.90
C LYS A 96 -15.81 5.88 -11.31
N PRO A 97 -16.72 6.83 -11.46
CA PRO A 97 -18.11 6.52 -11.85
C PRO A 97 -18.25 6.19 -13.33
N ASP A 98 -17.32 6.70 -14.15
CA ASP A 98 -17.29 6.50 -15.59
C ASP A 98 -16.15 5.54 -15.96
N LEU A 99 -16.49 4.32 -16.35
CA LEU A 99 -15.52 3.28 -16.71
C LEU A 99 -14.82 3.56 -18.05
N THR A 100 -15.32 4.53 -18.86
CA THR A 100 -14.67 4.97 -20.09
C THR A 100 -13.62 6.04 -19.84
N SER A 101 -13.63 6.66 -18.65
CA SER A 101 -12.64 7.65 -18.23
C SER A 101 -11.46 7.00 -17.52
N GLU A 102 -10.25 7.38 -17.88
CA GLU A 102 -9.03 6.98 -17.18
C GLU A 102 -8.87 7.68 -15.82
N TYR A 103 -9.59 8.79 -15.62
CA TYR A 103 -9.39 9.65 -14.47
C TYR A 103 -10.43 9.44 -13.38
N PRO A 104 -9.98 9.37 -12.12
CA PRO A 104 -10.89 9.42 -10.99
C PRO A 104 -11.44 10.84 -10.77
N ILE A 105 -12.58 10.90 -10.09
CA ILE A 105 -13.07 12.09 -9.41
C ILE A 105 -12.49 12.07 -8.00
N VAL A 106 -11.87 13.19 -7.59
CA VAL A 106 -11.16 13.29 -6.31
C VAL A 106 -11.62 14.54 -5.56
N ASP A 107 -12.16 14.39 -4.36
CA ASP A 107 -12.21 15.46 -3.37
C ASP A 107 -10.97 15.35 -2.47
N GLY A 108 -9.93 16.12 -2.80
CA GLY A 108 -8.63 15.98 -2.14
C GLY A 108 -8.63 16.30 -0.65
N HIS A 109 -9.45 17.27 -0.21
CA HIS A 109 -9.56 17.61 1.22
C HIS A 109 -10.33 16.54 1.98
N PHE A 110 -11.45 16.12 1.45
CA PHE A 110 -12.26 15.06 2.04
C PHE A 110 -11.50 13.73 2.07
N SER A 111 -10.75 13.39 1.02
CA SER A 111 -9.93 12.17 0.96
C SER A 111 -8.84 12.16 2.05
N ILE A 112 -8.16 13.29 2.29
CA ILE A 112 -7.18 13.40 3.38
C ILE A 112 -7.86 13.23 4.75
N ARG A 113 -9.05 13.78 4.95
CA ARG A 113 -9.83 13.60 6.16
C ARG A 113 -10.21 12.14 6.36
N CYS A 114 -10.79 11.49 5.36
CA CYS A 114 -11.13 10.06 5.38
C CYS A 114 -9.93 9.18 5.72
N TYR A 115 -8.78 9.48 5.12
CA TYR A 115 -7.54 8.76 5.41
C TYR A 115 -7.10 8.95 6.87
N THR A 116 -7.18 10.17 7.41
CA THR A 116 -6.81 10.47 8.80
C THR A 116 -7.75 9.78 9.80
N GLU A 117 -9.05 9.81 9.56
CA GLU A 117 -10.06 9.09 10.36
C GLU A 117 -9.80 7.58 10.35
N ALA A 118 -9.44 7.02 9.18
CA ALA A 118 -9.10 5.61 9.05
C ALA A 118 -7.83 5.23 9.81
N VAL A 119 -6.80 6.10 9.82
CA VAL A 119 -5.59 5.91 10.65
C VAL A 119 -5.96 5.81 12.11
N ASP A 120 -6.77 6.76 12.62
CA ASP A 120 -7.19 6.80 14.03
C ASP A 120 -8.00 5.56 14.41
N ALA A 121 -9.01 5.23 13.60
CA ALA A 121 -9.93 4.13 13.87
C ALA A 121 -9.20 2.77 13.86
N CYS A 122 -8.36 2.54 12.84
CA CYS A 122 -7.57 1.32 12.75
C CYS A 122 -6.57 1.20 13.90
N TYR A 123 -5.93 2.29 14.31
CA TYR A 123 -4.98 2.26 15.44
C TYR A 123 -5.67 1.97 16.76
N LYS A 124 -6.79 2.63 17.04
CA LYS A 124 -7.62 2.35 18.22
C LYS A 124 -8.11 0.90 18.26
N ALA A 125 -8.57 0.39 17.10
CA ALA A 125 -9.02 -1.00 16.98
C ALA A 125 -7.86 -2.01 17.19
N TYR A 126 -6.67 -1.73 16.64
CA TYR A 126 -5.47 -2.53 16.85
C TYR A 126 -5.07 -2.57 18.33
N ASN A 127 -5.02 -1.41 19.01
CA ASN A 127 -4.69 -1.30 20.41
C ASN A 127 -5.67 -2.09 21.31
N LYS A 128 -6.98 -1.95 21.03
CA LYS A 128 -8.02 -2.72 21.74
C LYS A 128 -7.83 -4.22 21.57
N ARG A 129 -7.56 -4.68 20.36
CA ARG A 129 -7.36 -6.10 20.06
C ARG A 129 -6.11 -6.65 20.74
N GLU A 130 -5.00 -5.91 20.72
CA GLU A 130 -3.78 -6.31 21.43
C GLU A 130 -4.01 -6.44 22.93
N ALA A 131 -4.71 -5.48 23.54
CA ALA A 131 -5.07 -5.54 24.96
C ALA A 131 -5.92 -6.78 25.28
N THR A 132 -6.91 -7.10 24.43
CA THR A 132 -7.74 -8.31 24.57
C THR A 132 -6.90 -9.58 24.48
N LEU A 133 -6.00 -9.69 23.50
CA LEU A 133 -5.15 -10.87 23.35
C LEU A 133 -4.20 -11.05 24.54
N LYS A 134 -3.62 -9.95 25.06
CA LYS A 134 -2.80 -9.98 26.27
C LYS A 134 -3.59 -10.45 27.50
N SER A 135 -4.81 -9.97 27.67
CA SER A 135 -5.71 -10.39 28.76
C SER A 135 -6.04 -11.90 28.69
N LEU A 136 -6.35 -12.41 27.50
CA LEU A 136 -6.62 -13.84 27.29
C LEU A 136 -5.39 -14.69 27.59
N ALA A 137 -4.21 -14.28 27.15
CA ALA A 137 -2.96 -14.98 27.42
C ALA A 137 -2.65 -15.03 28.93
N ASN A 138 -2.86 -13.92 29.64
CA ASN A 138 -2.65 -13.84 31.09
C ASN A 138 -3.70 -14.63 31.87
N GLY A 139 -4.96 -14.67 31.41
CA GLY A 139 -6.04 -15.47 32.00
C GLY A 139 -5.79 -16.97 31.94
N HIS A 140 -5.10 -17.46 30.91
CA HIS A 140 -4.67 -18.86 30.81
C HIS A 140 -3.38 -19.16 31.60
N ALA A 141 -2.59 -18.14 31.95
CA ALA A 141 -1.34 -18.30 32.72
C ALA A 141 -1.54 -18.27 34.27
N ASN A 142 -2.68 -17.77 34.74
CA ASN A 142 -2.92 -17.59 36.21
C ASN A 142 -3.52 -18.82 36.86
N GLY A 143 -2.67 -19.89 37.02
CA GLY A 143 -2.77 -20.77 38.19
C GLY A 143 -1.88 -20.38 39.37
N ASN A 144 -0.85 -19.56 39.20
CA ASN A 144 0.03 -19.08 40.29
C ASN A 144 0.96 -17.97 39.83
N ALA A 145 0.62 -16.71 40.03
CA ALA A 145 1.64 -15.64 40.09
C ALA A 145 1.08 -14.43 40.85
N ASN A 146 1.36 -14.36 42.16
CA ASN A 146 1.48 -13.10 42.86
C ASN A 146 2.75 -12.39 42.38
N GLY A 147 2.58 -11.40 41.53
CA GLY A 147 3.65 -10.56 41.01
C GLY A 147 3.21 -9.11 41.06
N ASN A 148 3.48 -8.39 42.16
CA ASN A 148 3.52 -6.93 42.19
C ASN A 148 4.63 -6.47 41.25
N GLY A 149 4.33 -6.41 39.93
CA GLY A 149 5.15 -5.68 38.99
C GLY A 149 4.84 -4.19 39.13
N VAL A 150 5.75 -3.47 39.78
CA VAL A 150 5.83 -2.02 39.69
C VAL A 150 6.01 -1.70 38.21
N GLU A 151 5.00 -1.11 37.57
CA GLU A 151 5.17 -0.53 36.24
C GLU A 151 6.20 0.59 36.37
N GLU A 152 7.43 0.31 35.93
CA GLU A 152 8.40 1.37 35.69
C GLU A 152 7.74 2.37 34.74
N SER A 153 7.69 3.64 35.11
CA SER A 153 7.25 4.77 34.32
C SER A 153 8.00 4.77 32.98
N SER A 154 7.45 4.06 32.00
CA SER A 154 8.06 3.88 30.70
C SER A 154 7.89 5.17 29.89
N THR A 155 8.99 5.76 29.44
CA THR A 155 9.00 6.86 28.46
C THR A 155 8.55 6.40 27.06
N LYS A 156 8.17 5.13 26.91
CA LYS A 156 7.75 4.52 25.65
C LYS A 156 6.24 4.70 25.44
N SER A 157 5.86 5.14 24.26
CA SER A 157 4.46 5.17 23.82
C SER A 157 4.03 3.83 23.22
N PRO A 158 2.72 3.52 23.15
CA PRO A 158 2.21 2.35 22.45
C PRO A 158 2.72 2.21 21.01
N LEU A 159 2.98 3.32 20.31
CA LEU A 159 3.55 3.34 18.97
C LEU A 159 4.95 2.69 18.89
N ASP A 160 5.71 2.70 19.99
CA ASP A 160 7.07 2.16 20.05
C ASP A 160 7.14 0.63 19.92
N ARG A 161 5.97 -0.06 19.91
CA ARG A 161 5.90 -1.51 19.62
C ARG A 161 6.26 -1.85 18.18
N PHE A 162 6.16 -0.88 17.27
CA PHE A 162 6.57 -1.05 15.88
C PHE A 162 8.00 -0.53 15.70
N ASP A 163 8.92 -1.43 15.37
CA ASP A 163 10.29 -1.04 15.03
C ASP A 163 10.32 -0.24 13.72
N TYR A 164 9.48 -0.64 12.77
CA TYR A 164 9.30 0.03 11.48
C TYR A 164 7.82 0.13 11.11
N MET A 165 7.49 1.03 10.18
CA MET A 165 6.14 1.13 9.63
C MET A 165 6.14 1.41 8.14
N SER A 166 5.19 0.79 7.44
CA SER A 166 4.83 1.06 6.04
C SER A 166 3.38 1.53 5.95
N PHE A 167 3.14 2.55 5.14
CA PHE A 167 1.81 3.12 4.92
C PHE A 167 1.45 3.08 3.44
N HIS A 168 0.17 2.93 3.13
CA HIS A 168 -0.30 3.36 1.83
C HIS A 168 0.10 4.82 1.60
N ALA A 169 0.76 5.11 0.49
CA ALA A 169 1.38 6.39 0.23
C ALA A 169 0.79 7.07 -1.01
N PRO A 170 -0.39 7.72 -0.93
CA PRO A 170 -0.84 8.61 -2.00
C PRO A 170 0.15 9.75 -2.21
N THR A 171 0.78 10.21 -1.13
CA THR A 171 1.94 11.12 -1.11
C THR A 171 2.81 10.81 0.10
N CYS A 172 4.13 10.99 -0.03
CA CYS A 172 5.07 10.80 1.09
C CYS A 172 4.80 11.77 2.27
N LYS A 173 4.27 12.97 1.98
CA LYS A 173 3.88 13.92 3.01
C LYS A 173 2.71 13.41 3.88
N LEU A 174 1.74 12.73 3.26
CA LEU A 174 0.63 12.13 4.01
C LEU A 174 1.11 11.00 4.92
N VAL A 175 2.10 10.21 4.50
CA VAL A 175 2.75 9.20 5.34
C VAL A 175 3.35 9.83 6.61
N ALA A 176 4.08 10.94 6.48
CA ALA A 176 4.66 11.64 7.62
C ALA A 176 3.59 12.17 8.59
N LYS A 177 2.51 12.75 8.06
CA LYS A 177 1.36 13.19 8.86
C LYS A 177 0.66 12.04 9.58
N SER A 178 0.52 10.90 8.92
CA SER A 178 -0.13 9.72 9.49
C SER A 178 0.66 9.12 10.64
N TYR A 179 1.98 9.04 10.50
CA TYR A 179 2.84 8.59 11.61
C TYR A 179 2.76 9.55 12.80
N ALA A 180 2.77 10.85 12.55
CA ALA A 180 2.56 11.87 13.59
C ALA A 180 1.18 11.72 14.24
N ARG A 181 0.13 11.42 13.46
CA ARG A 181 -1.23 11.20 13.95
C ARG A 181 -1.37 9.99 14.86
N LEU A 182 -0.61 8.91 14.62
CA LEU A 182 -0.56 7.77 15.54
C LEU A 182 -0.04 8.19 16.92
N LEU A 183 1.02 9.01 16.98
CA LEU A 183 1.53 9.51 18.26
C LEU A 183 0.56 10.48 18.94
N TYR A 184 -0.20 11.26 18.17
CA TYR A 184 -1.29 12.08 18.72
C TYR A 184 -2.38 11.23 19.40
N ASN A 185 -2.71 10.07 18.83
CA ASN A 185 -3.64 9.13 19.48
C ASN A 185 -3.08 8.58 20.80
N ASP A 186 -1.78 8.30 20.87
CA ASP A 186 -1.12 7.90 22.13
C ASP A 186 -1.17 9.04 23.18
N TYR A 187 -0.92 10.27 22.74
CA TYR A 187 -1.07 11.46 23.58
C TYR A 187 -2.49 11.62 24.14
N LEU A 188 -3.51 11.45 23.29
CA LEU A 188 -4.91 11.53 23.76
C LEU A 188 -5.27 10.40 24.74
N ALA A 189 -4.64 9.24 24.63
CA ALA A 189 -4.88 8.12 25.53
C ALA A 189 -4.23 8.32 26.91
N ASP A 190 -3.03 8.92 26.97
CA ASP A 190 -2.33 9.26 28.20
C ASP A 190 -1.53 10.57 28.04
N PRO A 191 -2.21 11.72 28.17
CA PRO A 191 -1.56 13.03 28.06
C PRO A 191 -0.55 13.33 29.19
N SER A 192 -0.62 12.57 30.28
CA SER A 192 0.27 12.75 31.46
C SER A 192 1.60 12.02 31.32
N SER A 193 1.75 11.16 30.31
CA SER A 193 2.98 10.43 30.07
C SER A 193 4.18 11.38 29.89
N PRO A 194 5.33 11.09 30.53
CA PRO A 194 6.56 11.85 30.36
C PRO A 194 7.00 11.99 28.88
N ALA A 195 6.58 11.06 28.01
CA ALA A 195 6.83 11.12 26.57
C ALA A 195 6.24 12.36 25.89
N PHE A 196 5.29 13.04 26.51
CA PHE A 196 4.55 14.17 25.97
C PHE A 196 4.74 15.48 26.75
N ALA A 197 5.76 15.57 27.60
CA ALA A 197 6.02 16.76 28.43
C ALA A 197 6.16 18.06 27.61
N GLU A 198 6.64 17.98 26.37
CA GLU A 198 6.83 19.14 25.48
C GLU A 198 5.58 19.46 24.63
N VAL A 199 4.50 18.66 24.71
CA VAL A 199 3.29 18.89 23.94
C VAL A 199 2.43 19.97 24.59
N PRO A 200 2.00 21.01 23.86
CA PRO A 200 1.15 22.06 24.39
C PRO A 200 -0.14 21.50 25.00
N ALA A 201 -0.47 21.92 26.24
CA ALA A 201 -1.63 21.41 26.98
C ALA A 201 -2.97 21.68 26.25
N GLU A 202 -3.04 22.75 25.48
CA GLU A 202 -4.22 23.12 24.68
C GLU A 202 -4.62 22.08 23.63
N LEU A 203 -3.71 21.19 23.24
CA LEU A 203 -4.00 20.10 22.29
C LEU A 203 -4.74 18.93 22.92
N ARG A 204 -4.81 18.86 24.26
CA ARG A 204 -5.51 17.79 24.99
C ARG A 204 -7.03 17.86 24.78
N ASP A 205 -7.58 19.05 24.90
CA ASP A 205 -9.02 19.28 24.92
C ASP A 205 -9.56 19.67 23.53
N MET A 206 -8.77 19.46 22.49
CA MET A 206 -9.17 19.75 21.12
C MET A 206 -10.29 18.80 20.68
N GLU A 207 -11.38 19.38 20.16
CA GLU A 207 -12.48 18.61 19.58
C GLU A 207 -11.96 17.71 18.45
N TYR A 208 -12.45 16.46 18.40
CA TYR A 208 -11.97 15.44 17.47
C TYR A 208 -12.05 15.90 16.01
N GLU A 209 -13.22 16.39 15.59
CA GLU A 209 -13.45 16.85 14.22
C GLU A 209 -12.48 17.97 13.80
N LYS A 210 -12.23 18.92 14.71
CA LYS A 210 -11.25 19.99 14.50
C LYS A 210 -9.84 19.45 14.38
N SER A 211 -9.47 18.45 15.21
CA SER A 211 -8.13 17.88 15.22
C SER A 211 -7.71 17.20 13.91
N LEU A 212 -8.69 16.75 13.09
CA LEU A 212 -8.43 16.08 11.81
C LEU A 212 -7.77 16.99 10.78
N THR A 213 -7.99 18.31 10.88
CA THR A 213 -7.46 19.29 9.92
C THR A 213 -6.63 20.40 10.57
N ASP A 214 -6.48 20.36 11.90
CA ASP A 214 -5.81 21.41 12.65
C ASP A 214 -4.30 21.42 12.36
N LYS A 215 -3.79 22.60 12.03
CA LYS A 215 -2.38 22.78 11.66
C LYS A 215 -1.42 22.78 12.85
N LEU A 216 -1.90 23.11 14.04
CA LEU A 216 -1.07 23.07 15.26
C LEU A 216 -0.83 21.61 15.65
N VAL A 217 -1.89 20.78 15.67
CA VAL A 217 -1.77 19.32 15.89
C VAL A 217 -0.78 18.71 14.89
N GLU A 218 -1.00 18.97 13.58
CA GLU A 218 -0.12 18.45 12.52
C GLU A 218 1.34 18.83 12.75
N LYS A 219 1.62 20.13 12.92
CA LYS A 219 3.00 20.64 13.05
C LYS A 219 3.67 20.13 14.33
N THR A 220 2.98 20.17 15.46
CA THR A 220 3.52 19.72 16.75
C THR A 220 3.92 18.25 16.69
N PHE A 221 3.01 17.37 16.28
CA PHE A 221 3.30 15.94 16.28
C PHE A 221 4.25 15.52 15.16
N MET A 222 4.29 16.22 14.03
CA MET A 222 5.35 16.02 13.03
C MET A 222 6.73 16.43 13.57
N ALA A 223 6.83 17.47 14.38
CA ALA A 223 8.10 17.87 15.00
C ALA A 223 8.55 16.85 16.04
N VAL A 224 7.66 16.45 16.95
CA VAL A 224 7.93 15.44 18.00
C VAL A 224 8.32 14.07 17.41
N THR A 225 7.70 13.68 16.31
CA THR A 225 7.99 12.38 15.66
C THR A 225 9.15 12.42 14.68
N LYS A 226 9.75 13.56 14.37
CA LYS A 226 10.74 13.73 13.28
C LYS A 226 11.89 12.70 13.34
N LYS A 227 12.48 12.50 14.53
CA LYS A 227 13.57 11.52 14.70
C LYS A 227 13.05 10.09 14.47
N ARG A 228 11.96 9.71 15.15
CA ARG A 228 11.33 8.38 15.00
C ARG A 228 10.90 8.11 13.56
N PHE A 229 10.35 9.11 12.88
CA PHE A 229 9.98 9.00 11.47
C PHE A 229 11.18 8.66 10.58
N ASN A 230 12.30 9.37 10.75
CA ASN A 230 13.50 9.11 9.98
C ASN A 230 14.08 7.70 10.21
N GLU A 231 13.98 7.19 11.42
CA GLU A 231 14.50 5.88 11.79
C GLU A 231 13.56 4.74 11.37
N ARG A 232 12.24 4.93 11.52
CA ARG A 232 11.26 3.83 11.46
C ARG A 232 10.36 3.83 10.22
N VAL A 233 10.17 4.98 9.58
CA VAL A 233 9.24 5.13 8.44
C VAL A 233 9.97 5.50 7.17
N LYS A 234 10.96 6.40 7.24
CA LYS A 234 11.71 6.85 6.05
C LYS A 234 12.28 5.71 5.22
N PRO A 235 12.75 4.58 5.76
CA PRO A 235 13.19 3.44 4.94
C PRO A 235 12.08 2.85 4.05
N SER A 236 10.80 3.07 4.36
CA SER A 236 9.66 2.55 3.58
C SER A 236 9.17 3.48 2.48
N ILE A 237 9.75 4.68 2.28
CA ILE A 237 9.21 5.66 1.33
C ILE A 237 10.03 5.86 0.05
N GLU A 238 11.07 5.07 -0.20
CA GLU A 238 11.89 5.20 -1.41
C GLU A 238 11.07 4.89 -2.68
N VAL A 239 10.40 3.74 -2.73
CA VAL A 239 9.54 3.37 -3.89
C VAL A 239 8.41 4.38 -4.09
N PRO A 240 7.62 4.78 -3.07
CA PRO A 240 6.63 5.83 -3.25
C PRO A 240 7.20 7.16 -3.74
N THR A 241 8.42 7.52 -3.32
CA THR A 241 9.09 8.74 -3.78
C THR A 241 9.46 8.64 -5.26
N MET A 242 9.98 7.50 -5.69
CA MET A 242 10.47 7.29 -7.05
C MET A 242 9.39 6.90 -8.04
N CYS A 243 8.34 6.20 -7.60
CA CYS A 243 7.31 5.62 -8.47
C CYS A 243 5.94 6.32 -8.38
N GLY A 244 5.75 7.24 -7.43
CA GLY A 244 4.46 7.88 -7.17
C GLY A 244 3.45 6.93 -6.52
N ASN A 245 2.16 7.30 -6.58
CA ASN A 245 1.09 6.45 -6.07
C ASN A 245 0.91 5.20 -6.96
N MET A 246 0.95 4.04 -6.36
CA MET A 246 0.77 2.74 -7.03
C MET A 246 -0.52 2.04 -6.58
N TYR A 247 -1.49 2.78 -6.02
CA TYR A 247 -2.76 2.28 -5.49
C TYR A 247 -2.61 0.98 -4.70
N CYS A 248 -3.16 -0.16 -5.16
CA CYS A 248 -3.13 -1.41 -4.43
C CYS A 248 -1.72 -1.98 -4.17
N ALA A 249 -0.72 -1.60 -4.98
CA ALA A 249 0.67 -1.97 -4.76
C ALA A 249 1.40 -1.03 -3.79
N SER A 250 0.83 0.14 -3.44
CA SER A 250 1.54 1.22 -2.75
C SER A 250 2.10 0.81 -1.39
N VAL A 251 1.30 0.21 -0.52
CA VAL A 251 1.74 -0.20 0.82
C VAL A 251 2.81 -1.30 0.75
N TYR A 252 2.72 -2.19 -0.23
CA TYR A 252 3.71 -3.25 -0.45
C TYR A 252 4.97 -2.73 -1.13
N GLY A 253 4.88 -1.70 -1.97
CA GLY A 253 6.03 -0.95 -2.45
C GLY A 253 6.80 -0.28 -1.30
N GLY A 254 6.08 0.20 -0.29
CA GLY A 254 6.68 0.67 0.97
C GLY A 254 7.40 -0.45 1.73
N LEU A 255 6.80 -1.63 1.84
CA LEU A 255 7.45 -2.80 2.44
C LEU A 255 8.69 -3.21 1.65
N VAL A 256 8.61 -3.24 0.32
CA VAL A 256 9.76 -3.50 -0.57
C VAL A 256 10.89 -2.50 -0.34
N SER A 257 10.57 -1.20 -0.21
CA SER A 257 11.56 -0.16 0.15
C SER A 257 12.27 -0.47 1.45
N LEU A 258 11.51 -0.77 2.50
CA LEU A 258 12.03 -1.08 3.83
C LEU A 258 12.97 -2.29 3.78
N LEU A 259 12.52 -3.39 3.19
CA LEU A 259 13.30 -4.62 3.06
C LEU A 259 14.58 -4.43 2.24
N SER A 260 14.61 -3.49 1.30
CA SER A 260 15.78 -3.18 0.46
C SER A 260 16.72 -2.15 1.08
N SER A 261 16.23 -1.35 2.04
CA SER A 261 16.99 -0.24 2.65
C SER A 261 17.65 -0.62 3.98
N VAL A 262 17.10 -1.61 4.68
CA VAL A 262 17.59 -2.08 5.98
C VAL A 262 18.14 -3.50 5.80
N ASP A 263 19.35 -3.74 6.31
CA ASP A 263 20.00 -5.04 6.18
C ASP A 263 19.23 -6.14 6.93
N SER A 264 19.38 -7.39 6.46
CA SER A 264 18.64 -8.54 6.97
C SER A 264 18.90 -8.81 8.46
N ALA A 265 20.14 -8.61 8.91
CA ALA A 265 20.49 -8.85 10.32
C ALA A 265 19.82 -7.84 11.24
N THR A 266 19.75 -6.56 10.84
CA THR A 266 19.04 -5.51 11.58
C THR A 266 17.54 -5.76 11.62
N LEU A 267 16.94 -6.30 10.55
CA LEU A 267 15.51 -6.64 10.50
C LEU A 267 15.12 -7.84 11.36
N GLN A 268 16.05 -8.71 11.70
CA GLN A 268 15.77 -9.92 12.45
C GLN A 268 15.08 -9.62 13.79
N GLY A 269 13.95 -10.26 14.05
CA GLY A 269 13.13 -10.08 15.26
C GLY A 269 12.26 -8.80 15.25
N LYS A 270 12.38 -7.94 14.25
CA LYS A 270 11.67 -6.65 14.17
C LYS A 270 10.21 -6.83 13.80
N ARG A 271 9.37 -5.96 14.41
CA ARG A 271 7.95 -5.85 14.08
C ARG A 271 7.72 -4.65 13.16
N ILE A 272 7.05 -4.89 12.06
CA ILE A 272 6.70 -3.87 11.07
C ILE A 272 5.19 -3.65 11.10
N GLY A 273 4.75 -2.43 11.45
CA GLY A 273 3.35 -2.02 11.31
C GLY A 273 3.04 -1.69 9.85
N ILE A 274 1.90 -2.13 9.36
CA ILE A 274 1.47 -1.91 7.97
C ILE A 274 0.08 -1.28 7.99
N PHE A 275 -0.05 -0.05 7.49
CA PHE A 275 -1.33 0.62 7.31
C PHE A 275 -1.71 0.67 5.84
N SER A 276 -2.75 -0.07 5.49
CA SER A 276 -3.35 -0.11 4.15
C SER A 276 -4.67 0.65 4.14
N TYR A 277 -4.91 1.39 3.06
CA TYR A 277 -6.10 2.20 2.85
C TYR A 277 -6.51 2.14 1.39
N GLY A 278 -7.81 2.10 1.13
CA GLY A 278 -8.42 2.29 -0.17
C GLY A 278 -9.65 3.17 -0.04
N SER A 279 -9.79 4.14 -0.93
CA SER A 279 -10.93 5.06 -0.95
C SER A 279 -12.26 4.33 -1.15
N GLY A 280 -13.34 4.92 -0.65
CA GLY A 280 -14.66 4.34 -0.73
C GLY A 280 -15.36 3.95 0.58
N LEU A 281 -14.72 3.68 1.75
CA LEU A 281 -13.32 3.37 2.01
C LEU A 281 -13.18 2.03 2.75
N ALA A 282 -12.01 1.43 2.60
CA ALA A 282 -11.59 0.25 3.39
C ALA A 282 -10.17 0.47 3.90
N SER A 283 -9.90 0.08 5.15
CA SER A 283 -8.57 0.24 5.74
C SER A 283 -8.27 -0.81 6.80
N SER A 284 -6.99 -1.08 6.99
CA SER A 284 -6.49 -1.93 8.07
C SER A 284 -5.10 -1.51 8.53
N LEU A 285 -4.90 -1.53 9.84
CA LEU A 285 -3.58 -1.57 10.46
C LEU A 285 -3.35 -2.99 10.96
N PHE A 286 -2.28 -3.61 10.50
CA PHE A 286 -1.83 -4.93 10.94
C PHE A 286 -0.32 -4.93 11.08
N SER A 287 0.24 -5.98 11.64
CA SER A 287 1.70 -6.08 11.77
C SER A 287 2.22 -7.41 11.27
N VAL A 288 3.49 -7.37 10.89
CA VAL A 288 4.28 -8.54 10.54
C VAL A 288 5.56 -8.56 11.37
N LYS A 289 6.09 -9.74 11.59
CA LYS A 289 7.36 -9.95 12.30
C LYS A 289 8.37 -10.61 11.37
N VAL A 290 9.59 -10.10 11.37
CA VAL A 290 10.71 -10.74 10.66
C VAL A 290 11.28 -11.82 11.55
N VAL A 291 11.13 -13.07 11.16
CA VAL A 291 11.55 -14.25 11.93
C VAL A 291 12.69 -15.03 11.26
N GLY A 292 13.03 -14.67 10.03
CA GLY A 292 14.09 -15.32 9.25
C GLY A 292 14.87 -14.33 8.39
N SER A 293 15.91 -14.81 7.70
CA SER A 293 16.72 -13.97 6.82
C SER A 293 15.90 -13.44 5.63
N THR A 294 16.04 -12.13 5.37
CA THR A 294 15.43 -11.44 4.22
C THR A 294 16.42 -11.28 3.04
N GLU A 295 17.62 -11.83 3.11
CA GLU A 295 18.67 -11.65 2.09
C GLU A 295 18.23 -12.12 0.70
N VAL A 296 17.55 -13.26 0.62
CA VAL A 296 17.04 -13.79 -0.66
C VAL A 296 16.02 -12.83 -1.27
N ILE A 297 15.16 -12.25 -0.42
CA ILE A 297 14.17 -11.23 -0.84
C ILE A 297 14.91 -10.00 -1.35
N GLN A 298 15.87 -9.47 -0.59
CA GLN A 298 16.65 -8.28 -0.95
C GLN A 298 17.38 -8.48 -2.29
N LYS A 299 18.04 -9.63 -2.46
CA LYS A 299 18.75 -9.98 -3.69
C LYS A 299 17.80 -10.09 -4.89
N SER A 300 16.66 -10.74 -4.70
CA SER A 300 15.66 -10.92 -5.77
C SER A 300 15.00 -9.61 -6.17
N LEU A 301 14.77 -8.70 -5.21
CA LEU A 301 14.22 -7.38 -5.48
C LEU A 301 15.19 -6.52 -6.28
N ASN A 302 16.46 -6.56 -5.98
CA ASN A 302 17.51 -5.71 -6.59
C ASN A 302 17.04 -4.26 -6.81
N LEU A 303 16.34 -3.71 -5.79
CA LEU A 303 15.53 -2.51 -5.92
C LEU A 303 16.34 -1.30 -6.37
N LYS A 304 17.51 -1.07 -5.77
CA LYS A 304 18.32 0.14 -6.02
C LYS A 304 18.78 0.22 -7.47
N GLU A 305 19.27 -0.88 -8.01
CA GLU A 305 19.70 -0.94 -9.42
C GLU A 305 18.51 -0.78 -10.36
N ARG A 306 17.36 -1.41 -10.07
CA ARG A 306 16.15 -1.28 -10.87
C ARG A 306 15.60 0.15 -10.87
N LEU A 307 15.62 0.84 -9.73
CA LEU A 307 15.21 2.25 -9.65
C LEU A 307 16.20 3.17 -10.38
N ALA A 308 17.51 2.90 -10.25
CA ALA A 308 18.55 3.68 -10.93
C ALA A 308 18.53 3.49 -12.46
N ALA A 309 18.13 2.34 -12.96
CA ALA A 309 18.02 2.05 -14.38
C ALA A 309 16.81 2.74 -15.07
N ARG A 310 15.91 3.38 -14.31
CA ARG A 310 14.76 4.09 -14.86
C ARG A 310 15.21 5.33 -15.64
N GLN A 311 14.54 5.56 -16.78
CA GLN A 311 14.80 6.73 -17.62
C GLN A 311 13.83 7.86 -17.29
N THR A 312 14.37 9.07 -17.14
CA THR A 312 13.56 10.28 -17.05
C THR A 312 13.19 10.72 -18.47
N VAL A 313 11.89 10.93 -18.70
CA VAL A 313 11.36 11.45 -19.98
C VAL A 313 10.69 12.82 -19.74
N ALA A 314 10.61 13.62 -20.81
CA ALA A 314 9.92 14.91 -20.73
C ALA A 314 8.42 14.72 -20.48
N PRO A 315 7.75 15.64 -19.74
CA PRO A 315 6.31 15.57 -19.46
C PRO A 315 5.44 15.48 -20.72
N GLU A 316 5.91 16.04 -21.83
CA GLU A 316 5.23 16.05 -23.13
C GLU A 316 5.10 14.63 -23.70
N VAL A 317 6.07 13.75 -23.43
CA VAL A 317 6.01 12.33 -23.83
C VAL A 317 4.84 11.65 -23.13
N TYR A 318 4.68 11.91 -21.81
CA TYR A 318 3.54 11.39 -21.05
C TYR A 318 2.19 11.89 -21.61
N ASP A 319 2.10 13.18 -21.91
CA ASP A 319 0.89 13.78 -22.50
C ASP A 319 0.61 13.23 -23.91
N ALA A 320 1.62 13.02 -24.73
CA ALA A 320 1.47 12.45 -26.09
C ALA A 320 0.94 11.02 -26.07
N VAL A 321 1.47 10.16 -25.21
CA VAL A 321 0.97 8.77 -25.04
C VAL A 321 -0.51 8.76 -24.65
N ARG A 322 -0.92 9.68 -23.76
CA ARG A 322 -2.30 9.81 -23.30
C ARG A 322 -3.25 10.33 -24.39
N ILE A 323 -2.80 11.33 -25.16
CA ILE A 323 -3.62 11.89 -26.27
C ILE A 323 -3.92 10.79 -27.30
N THR A 324 -2.93 9.97 -27.61
CA THR A 324 -3.12 8.84 -28.55
C THR A 324 -4.18 7.87 -28.02
N HIS A 325 -4.15 7.52 -26.72
CA HIS A 325 -5.14 6.64 -26.12
C HIS A 325 -6.55 7.29 -26.10
N LYS A 326 -6.64 8.57 -25.73
CA LYS A 326 -7.90 9.32 -25.69
C LYS A 326 -8.52 9.45 -27.09
N ILE A 327 -7.74 9.74 -28.13
CA ILE A 327 -8.23 9.83 -29.51
C ILE A 327 -8.82 8.47 -29.96
N VAL A 328 -8.19 7.36 -29.60
CA VAL A 328 -8.71 6.02 -29.91
C VAL A 328 -10.05 5.79 -29.21
N VAL A 329 -10.17 6.16 -27.91
CA VAL A 329 -11.42 6.00 -27.14
C VAL A 329 -12.52 6.97 -27.63
N GLU A 330 -12.21 8.25 -27.88
CA GLU A 330 -13.18 9.24 -28.38
C GLU A 330 -13.65 8.93 -29.80
N LEU A 331 -12.76 8.48 -30.65
CA LEU A 331 -13.15 8.01 -32.00
C LEU A 331 -14.10 6.81 -31.90
N LEU A 332 -13.88 5.90 -30.96
CA LEU A 332 -14.79 4.77 -30.74
C LEU A 332 -16.16 5.25 -30.22
N LEU A 333 -16.21 6.21 -29.31
CA LEU A 333 -17.47 6.73 -28.75
C LEU A 333 -18.25 7.60 -29.74
N THR A 334 -17.58 8.51 -30.46
CA THR A 334 -18.22 9.37 -31.46
C THR A 334 -18.76 8.55 -32.65
N HIS A 335 -18.09 7.46 -32.98
CA HIS A 335 -18.51 6.57 -34.04
C HIS A 335 -19.66 5.63 -33.63
N MET A 336 -19.87 5.36 -32.34
CA MET A 336 -21.05 4.61 -31.88
C MET A 336 -22.37 5.36 -32.09
N LEU A 337 -22.35 6.67 -32.18
CA LEU A 337 -23.55 7.51 -32.36
C LEU A 337 -23.92 7.78 -33.83
N GLN A 338 -23.04 7.54 -34.81
CA GLN A 338 -23.30 7.80 -36.22
C GLN A 338 -23.34 6.54 -37.12
N MET A 339 -23.73 5.38 -36.64
CA MET A 339 -23.15 4.15 -37.08
C MET A 339 -24.03 3.03 -37.55
N CYS A 340 -24.13 2.82 -38.84
CA CYS A 340 -24.10 1.49 -39.45
C CYS A 340 -22.91 1.28 -40.41
N GLU A 341 -22.42 2.31 -41.04
CA GLU A 341 -21.36 2.23 -42.10
C GLU A 341 -19.92 2.32 -41.56
N LEU A 342 -19.71 3.02 -40.44
CA LEU A 342 -18.36 3.21 -39.87
C LEU A 342 -17.87 2.04 -39.00
N ARG A 343 -18.76 1.14 -38.60
CA ARG A 343 -18.38 -0.09 -37.87
C ARG A 343 -17.37 -0.94 -38.65
N LYS A 344 -17.40 -0.87 -39.99
CA LYS A 344 -16.42 -1.56 -40.86
C LYS A 344 -15.04 -0.90 -40.86
N LYS A 345 -14.94 0.42 -40.62
CA LYS A 345 -13.65 1.14 -40.57
C LYS A 345 -13.04 1.19 -39.18
N ALA A 346 -13.85 1.13 -38.11
CA ALA A 346 -13.37 1.05 -36.72
C ALA A 346 -12.70 -0.31 -36.37
N HIS A 347 -12.88 -1.31 -37.23
CA HIS A 347 -12.16 -2.58 -37.12
C HIS A 347 -10.65 -2.47 -37.43
N LEU A 348 -10.17 -1.29 -37.84
CA LEU A 348 -8.81 -1.13 -38.35
C LEU A 348 -7.71 -0.87 -37.31
N GLN A 349 -8.00 -0.80 -35.97
CA GLN A 349 -6.98 -0.72 -34.94
C GLN A 349 -7.31 -1.57 -33.70
N LYS A 350 -7.62 -2.83 -33.93
CA LYS A 350 -7.72 -3.82 -32.84
C LYS A 350 -6.35 -4.36 -32.41
N SER A 351 -5.36 -4.26 -33.30
CA SER A 351 -3.99 -4.69 -32.99
C SER A 351 -3.16 -3.53 -32.48
N TYR A 352 -2.36 -3.80 -31.46
CA TYR A 352 -1.48 -2.84 -30.83
C TYR A 352 -0.09 -3.44 -30.66
N THR A 353 0.92 -2.68 -31.09
CA THR A 353 2.31 -2.98 -30.76
C THR A 353 2.81 -1.92 -29.79
N PRO A 354 3.29 -2.29 -28.59
CA PRO A 354 3.82 -1.32 -27.64
C PRO A 354 4.95 -0.49 -28.25
N ASN A 355 4.91 0.82 -28.08
CA ASN A 355 5.92 1.75 -28.59
C ASN A 355 7.22 1.78 -27.77
N GLY A 356 7.38 0.87 -26.81
CA GLY A 356 8.60 0.74 -26.01
C GLY A 356 9.77 0.20 -26.84
N ASN A 357 10.98 0.67 -26.55
CA ASN A 357 12.19 0.07 -27.12
C ASN A 357 12.54 -1.22 -26.35
N PRO A 358 12.43 -2.43 -26.98
CA PRO A 358 12.76 -3.68 -26.31
C PRO A 358 14.20 -3.75 -25.81
N GLU A 359 15.13 -2.96 -26.39
CA GLU A 359 16.54 -2.92 -25.97
C GLU A 359 16.75 -2.32 -24.58
N THR A 360 15.78 -1.55 -24.09
CA THR A 360 15.82 -0.99 -22.73
C THR A 360 15.28 -1.95 -21.65
N ILE A 361 14.77 -3.10 -22.05
CA ILE A 361 14.23 -4.11 -21.15
C ILE A 361 15.37 -4.98 -20.63
N ALA A 362 15.43 -5.19 -19.31
CA ALA A 362 16.44 -6.06 -18.72
C ALA A 362 16.27 -7.51 -19.19
N LYS A 363 17.39 -8.26 -19.24
CA LYS A 363 17.37 -9.69 -19.58
C LYS A 363 16.48 -10.47 -18.61
N ASN A 364 15.87 -11.54 -19.13
CA ASN A 364 14.96 -12.43 -18.40
C ASN A 364 13.69 -11.76 -17.87
N VAL A 365 13.31 -10.60 -18.40
CA VAL A 365 12.06 -9.91 -18.06
C VAL A 365 11.02 -10.17 -19.15
N TYR A 366 9.80 -10.53 -18.73
CA TYR A 366 8.65 -10.61 -19.64
C TYR A 366 8.21 -9.22 -20.08
N TYR A 367 7.91 -9.08 -21.35
CA TYR A 367 7.33 -7.87 -21.89
C TYR A 367 6.20 -8.19 -22.89
N LEU A 368 5.27 -7.27 -23.02
CA LEU A 368 4.20 -7.36 -24.00
C LEU A 368 4.77 -7.04 -25.39
N GLU A 369 4.80 -8.03 -26.28
CA GLU A 369 5.25 -7.84 -27.65
C GLU A 369 4.14 -7.23 -28.52
N SER A 370 2.93 -7.79 -28.43
CA SER A 370 1.81 -7.35 -29.28
C SER A 370 0.46 -7.69 -28.68
N VAL A 371 -0.57 -7.00 -29.16
CA VAL A 371 -1.97 -7.32 -28.96
C VAL A 371 -2.60 -7.44 -30.33
N ASP A 372 -3.25 -8.56 -30.65
CA ASP A 372 -3.88 -8.77 -31.93
C ASP A 372 -5.31 -8.17 -32.01
N ASP A 373 -5.97 -8.36 -33.16
CA ASP A 373 -7.32 -7.85 -33.43
C ASP A 373 -8.43 -8.50 -32.59
N MET A 374 -8.14 -9.63 -31.92
CA MET A 374 -9.00 -10.28 -30.94
C MET A 374 -8.61 -9.94 -29.50
N PHE A 375 -7.77 -8.91 -29.30
CA PHE A 375 -7.22 -8.49 -28.01
C PHE A 375 -6.39 -9.57 -27.29
N ARG A 376 -5.89 -10.58 -28.01
CA ARG A 376 -4.99 -11.57 -27.44
C ARG A 376 -3.60 -10.98 -27.30
N ARG A 377 -3.02 -11.14 -26.14
CA ARG A 377 -1.71 -10.60 -25.77
C ARG A 377 -0.62 -11.62 -25.98
N LYS A 378 0.44 -11.22 -26.66
CA LYS A 378 1.65 -12.01 -26.80
C LYS A 378 2.76 -11.43 -25.93
N TYR A 379 3.30 -12.24 -25.06
CA TYR A 379 4.43 -11.88 -24.22
C TYR A 379 5.68 -12.62 -24.65
N LEU A 380 6.83 -11.94 -24.59
CA LEU A 380 8.14 -12.53 -24.78
C LEU A 380 8.99 -12.33 -23.55
N ILE A 381 10.05 -13.13 -23.43
CA ILE A 381 11.12 -12.93 -22.46
C ILE A 381 12.29 -12.28 -23.18
N LYS A 382 12.82 -11.19 -22.64
CA LYS A 382 14.03 -10.57 -23.16
C LYS A 382 15.22 -11.51 -22.94
N ALA A 383 15.89 -11.87 -24.02
CA ALA A 383 17.07 -12.74 -24.02
C ALA A 383 18.32 -12.03 -23.44
#